data_0f9558c3a612ffd8b63536f580071e2e
#
_entry.id   0f9558c3a612ffd8b63536f580071e2e
#
_cell.length_a   1.000
_cell.length_b   1.000
_cell.length_c   1.000
_cell.angle_alpha   90.00
_cell.angle_beta   90.00
_cell.angle_gamma   90.00
#
_symmetry.space_group_name_H-M   'P 1'
#
loop_
_entity.id
_entity.type
_entity.pdbx_description
1 polymer ?
#
loop_
_entity_poly.entity_id
_entity_poly.type
_entity_poly.pdbx_seq_one_letter_code
_entity_poly.pdbx_strand_id
1 'polypeptide(L)'
;VGFKGSYTFRDENPNRATIGGANIWDGAVYLAPTMGPKDYINPLYENGVRIDTPRAKIDCNENESERMTNTDVLEFTIKPVRGLIIKSQNSYMVYQRHDYQFWPSYLPKRTEGEGADAYRYEGDARRLTSENTVSYSKKFASGHYFDAMAGFSATHETANFFSLKAEGLLTDDLKWNNMNSIGSKENYNASTSSNKVVRESVLMRLNYNYKSRYYFTFTGRYDGSSNFAENNKWGFFPSAAVKWNAKNEN
;
A
#
# COMPACT_ATOMS: atom_id res chain seq x y z
N VAL A 1 0.61 -30.08 -3.37
CA VAL A 1 -0.25 -29.08 -2.69
C VAL A 1 0.59 -28.38 -1.65
N GLY A 2 0.62 -27.08 -1.66
CA GLY A 2 1.32 -26.26 -0.67
C GLY A 2 0.42 -25.17 -0.13
N PHE A 3 0.52 -24.91 1.16
CA PHE A 3 -0.08 -23.76 1.82
C PHE A 3 1.02 -22.91 2.44
N LYS A 4 0.93 -21.60 2.26
CA LYS A 4 1.80 -20.61 2.91
C LYS A 4 0.94 -19.48 3.42
N GLY A 5 1.10 -19.13 4.68
CA GLY A 5 0.48 -17.97 5.29
C GLY A 5 1.55 -17.04 5.84
N SER A 6 1.34 -15.74 5.79
CA SER A 6 2.13 -14.74 6.48
C SER A 6 1.22 -13.77 7.20
N TYR A 7 1.59 -13.45 8.41
CA TYR A 7 0.92 -12.45 9.24
C TYR A 7 1.95 -11.42 9.67
N THR A 8 1.65 -10.15 9.44
CA THR A 8 2.49 -9.04 9.87
C THR A 8 1.62 -8.06 10.64
N PHE A 9 1.97 -7.84 11.87
CA PHE A 9 1.42 -6.77 12.70
C PHE A 9 2.51 -5.73 12.91
N ARG A 10 2.17 -4.45 12.74
CA ARG A 10 3.06 -3.34 12.99
C ARG A 10 2.30 -2.30 13.80
N ASP A 11 2.81 -2.04 14.99
CA ASP A 11 2.44 -0.91 15.82
C ASP A 11 3.52 0.16 15.62
N GLU A 12 3.12 1.31 15.09
CA GLU A 12 4.03 2.43 14.85
C GLU A 12 3.52 3.62 15.63
N ASN A 13 4.39 4.19 16.47
CA ASN A 13 4.17 5.53 16.98
C ASN A 13 4.82 6.53 16.00
N PRO A 14 4.07 7.16 15.10
CA PRO A 14 4.60 8.05 14.07
C PRO A 14 5.08 9.40 14.61
N ASN A 15 5.14 9.60 15.94
CA ASN A 15 5.53 10.87 16.57
C ASN A 15 6.90 11.43 16.15
N ARG A 16 7.61 10.72 15.28
CA ARG A 16 8.97 11.11 14.91
C ARG A 16 9.14 11.93 13.64
N ALA A 17 8.17 12.04 12.76
CA ALA A 17 8.42 12.69 11.47
C ALA A 17 7.28 13.53 10.85
N THR A 18 6.01 13.26 11.14
CA THR A 18 4.90 13.94 10.46
C THR A 18 3.75 14.17 11.43
N ILE A 19 3.81 15.24 12.17
CA ILE A 19 2.74 15.64 13.07
C ILE A 19 1.91 16.70 12.34
N GLY A 20 0.69 16.31 11.97
CA GLY A 20 -0.34 17.24 11.51
C GLY A 20 -0.03 18.04 10.24
N GLY A 21 0.58 17.40 9.22
CA GLY A 21 0.75 18.02 7.90
C GLY A 21 1.76 19.20 7.84
N ALA A 22 2.24 19.67 8.97
CA ALA A 22 3.34 20.65 9.03
C ALA A 22 4.62 19.91 9.40
N ASN A 23 5.59 20.01 8.51
CA ASN A 23 6.91 19.45 8.72
C ASN A 23 7.50 20.04 10.03
N ILE A 24 7.98 19.18 10.93
CA ILE A 24 8.66 19.61 12.16
C ILE A 24 9.85 20.53 11.81
N TRP A 25 10.50 20.26 10.70
CA TRP A 25 11.62 21.04 10.19
C TRP A 25 11.20 22.46 9.75
N ASP A 26 10.04 22.64 9.16
CA ASP A 26 9.54 23.98 8.80
C ASP A 26 9.34 24.83 10.04
N GLY A 27 8.78 24.26 11.12
CA GLY A 27 8.67 24.92 12.41
C GLY A 27 10.03 25.31 13.00
N ALA A 28 11.06 24.48 12.83
CA ALA A 28 12.39 24.77 13.35
C ALA A 28 13.09 25.90 12.61
N VAL A 29 12.83 26.08 11.32
CA VAL A 29 13.40 27.15 10.48
C VAL A 29 12.78 28.51 10.79
N TYR A 30 11.50 28.55 11.13
CA TYR A 30 10.76 29.79 11.40
C TYR A 30 10.80 30.23 12.86
N LEU A 31 11.39 29.44 13.76
CA LEU A 31 11.53 29.84 15.17
C LEU A 31 12.61 30.89 15.37
N ALA A 32 12.29 31.88 16.19
CA ALA A 32 13.29 32.86 16.60
C ALA A 32 14.45 32.15 17.35
N PRO A 33 15.71 32.47 17.05
CA PRO A 33 16.92 31.86 17.69
C PRO A 33 16.94 31.99 19.20
N THR A 34 16.15 32.92 19.75
CA THR A 34 16.03 33.23 21.18
C THR A 34 15.05 32.33 21.93
N MET A 35 14.28 31.48 21.23
CA MET A 35 13.32 30.56 21.86
C MET A 35 14.02 29.33 22.43
N GLY A 36 13.90 29.13 23.72
CA GLY A 36 14.39 27.94 24.40
C GLY A 36 13.50 26.72 24.20
N PRO A 37 13.98 25.51 24.49
CA PRO A 37 13.25 24.26 24.27
C PRO A 37 11.99 24.10 25.14
N LYS A 38 11.80 24.92 26.16
CA LYS A 38 10.62 24.92 27.05
C LYS A 38 9.69 26.11 26.84
N ASP A 39 9.98 27.00 25.91
CA ASP A 39 9.21 28.22 25.68
C ASP A 39 7.82 27.95 25.10
N TYR A 40 7.53 26.70 24.70
CA TYR A 40 6.19 26.29 24.31
C TYR A 40 5.17 26.31 25.48
N ILE A 41 5.63 26.31 26.72
CA ILE A 41 4.78 26.43 27.92
C ILE A 41 4.30 27.88 28.06
N ASN A 42 5.09 28.87 27.60
CA ASN A 42 4.76 30.28 27.53
C ASN A 42 4.98 30.78 26.11
N PRO A 43 4.00 30.65 25.24
CA PRO A 43 4.17 31.00 23.83
C PRO A 43 4.51 32.48 23.70
N LEU A 44 5.68 32.77 23.16
CA LEU A 44 6.04 34.12 22.74
C LEU A 44 5.17 34.50 21.57
N TYR A 45 4.53 35.64 21.68
CA TYR A 45 3.73 36.21 20.62
C TYR A 45 4.62 37.02 19.69
N GLU A 46 4.86 36.57 18.50
CA GLU A 46 5.35 37.43 17.44
C GLU A 46 4.13 38.03 16.75
N ASN A 47 3.95 39.35 16.88
CA ASN A 47 2.77 40.07 16.33
C ASN A 47 1.38 39.54 16.79
N GLY A 48 1.29 39.00 18.00
CA GLY A 48 0.02 38.49 18.56
C GLY A 48 -0.39 37.09 18.07
N VAL A 49 0.45 36.42 17.30
CA VAL A 49 0.19 35.05 16.81
C VAL A 49 0.91 34.04 17.72
N ARG A 50 0.18 33.06 18.23
CA ARG A 50 0.74 31.92 18.95
C ARG A 50 1.42 30.96 17.98
N ILE A 51 2.64 30.53 18.29
CA ILE A 51 3.41 29.63 17.45
C ILE A 51 3.61 28.29 18.17
N ASP A 52 3.24 27.21 17.52
CA ASP A 52 3.59 25.85 17.97
C ASP A 52 5.07 25.58 17.68
N THR A 53 5.85 25.44 18.73
CA THR A 53 7.24 25.03 18.57
C THR A 53 7.31 23.55 18.14
N PRO A 54 8.39 23.13 17.43
CA PRO A 54 8.60 21.72 17.12
C PRO A 54 8.60 20.83 18.36
N ARG A 55 9.10 21.35 19.48
CA ARG A 55 9.11 20.64 20.75
C ARG A 55 7.69 20.47 21.33
N ALA A 56 6.86 21.50 21.27
CA ALA A 56 5.46 21.40 21.70
C ALA A 56 4.71 20.36 20.88
N LYS A 57 4.92 20.32 19.57
CA LYS A 57 4.31 19.31 18.70
C LYS A 57 4.73 17.88 19.04
N ILE A 58 6.00 17.68 19.40
CA ILE A 58 6.52 16.36 19.77
C ILE A 58 5.99 15.91 21.13
N ASP A 59 5.96 16.81 22.10
CA ASP A 59 5.66 16.47 23.50
C ASP A 59 4.15 16.40 23.78
N CYS A 60 3.34 17.18 23.04
CA CYS A 60 1.92 17.32 23.35
C CYS A 60 1.01 16.53 22.40
N ASN A 61 1.38 16.37 21.12
CA ASN A 61 0.55 15.60 20.21
C ASN A 61 0.72 14.10 20.44
N GLU A 62 -0.38 13.39 20.39
CA GLU A 62 -0.35 11.93 20.47
C GLU A 62 -0.80 11.34 19.12
N ASN A 63 -0.02 10.38 18.63
CA ASN A 63 -0.31 9.66 17.40
C ASN A 63 -0.06 8.17 17.62
N GLU A 64 -0.98 7.39 17.12
CA GLU A 64 -0.92 5.93 17.14
C GLU A 64 -1.27 5.41 15.74
N SER A 65 -0.54 4.43 15.26
CA SER A 65 -0.81 3.81 13.96
C SER A 65 -0.64 2.30 14.07
N GLU A 66 -1.73 1.60 13.84
CA GLU A 66 -1.77 0.14 13.82
C GLU A 66 -1.94 -0.33 12.38
N ARG A 67 -1.12 -1.29 11.96
CA ARG A 67 -1.22 -1.92 10.64
C ARG A 67 -1.17 -3.42 10.75
N MET A 68 -2.12 -4.07 10.14
CA MET A 68 -2.20 -5.51 10.06
C MET A 68 -2.22 -5.95 8.59
N THR A 69 -1.37 -6.90 8.24
CA THR A 69 -1.40 -7.55 6.94
C THR A 69 -1.41 -9.06 7.14
N ASN A 70 -2.42 -9.71 6.60
CA ASN A 70 -2.48 -11.17 6.49
C ASN A 70 -2.47 -11.57 5.02
N THR A 71 -1.65 -12.56 4.66
CA THR A 71 -1.59 -13.10 3.31
C THR A 71 -1.55 -14.61 3.36
N ASP A 72 -2.57 -15.23 2.78
CA ASP A 72 -2.68 -16.67 2.63
C ASP A 72 -2.47 -17.04 1.16
N VAL A 73 -1.65 -18.05 0.91
CA VAL A 73 -1.34 -18.54 -0.43
C VAL A 73 -1.58 -20.04 -0.48
N LEU A 74 -2.44 -20.46 -1.40
CA LEU A 74 -2.72 -21.85 -1.70
C LEU A 74 -2.17 -22.19 -3.09
N GLU A 75 -1.28 -23.16 -3.15
CA GLU A 75 -0.61 -23.60 -4.38
C GLU A 75 -0.93 -25.06 -4.69
N PHE A 76 -1.34 -25.32 -5.93
CA PHE A 76 -1.51 -26.65 -6.49
C PHE A 76 -0.58 -26.81 -7.68
N THR A 77 0.19 -27.90 -7.70
CA THR A 77 1.02 -28.26 -8.83
C THR A 77 0.76 -29.70 -9.20
N ILE A 78 0.41 -29.94 -10.47
CA ILE A 78 0.12 -31.27 -11.03
C ILE A 78 1.07 -31.50 -12.19
N LYS A 79 1.67 -32.71 -12.25
CA LYS A 79 2.54 -33.17 -13.32
C LYS A 79 1.96 -34.46 -13.91
N PRO A 80 0.93 -34.36 -14.77
CA PRO A 80 0.18 -35.56 -15.22
C PRO A 80 0.97 -36.45 -16.17
N VAL A 81 1.86 -35.84 -16.98
CA VAL A 81 2.76 -36.53 -17.90
C VAL A 81 4.12 -35.86 -17.92
N ARG A 82 5.13 -36.58 -18.42
CA ARG A 82 6.48 -36.04 -18.52
C ARG A 82 6.50 -34.78 -19.39
N GLY A 83 7.06 -33.70 -18.84
CA GLY A 83 7.18 -32.41 -19.50
C GLY A 83 5.98 -31.47 -19.30
N LEU A 84 4.83 -31.94 -18.84
CA LEU A 84 3.62 -31.12 -18.60
C LEU A 84 3.52 -30.76 -17.11
N ILE A 85 3.40 -29.48 -16.81
CA ILE A 85 3.21 -28.94 -15.47
C ILE A 85 1.99 -28.02 -15.52
N ILE A 86 1.03 -28.25 -14.64
CA ILE A 86 -0.14 -27.40 -14.41
C ILE A 86 0.03 -26.84 -12.99
N LYS A 87 0.05 -25.51 -12.87
CA LYS A 87 0.17 -24.83 -11.59
C LYS A 87 -0.98 -23.86 -11.42
N SER A 88 -1.62 -23.88 -10.24
CA SER A 88 -2.58 -22.90 -9.79
C SER A 88 -2.12 -22.34 -8.47
N GLN A 89 -2.01 -21.01 -8.38
CA GLN A 89 -1.67 -20.29 -7.16
C GLN A 89 -2.77 -19.28 -6.89
N ASN A 90 -3.36 -19.38 -5.70
CA ASN A 90 -4.40 -18.47 -5.25
C ASN A 90 -3.94 -17.81 -3.96
N SER A 91 -4.02 -16.48 -3.90
CA SER A 91 -3.65 -15.73 -2.73
C SER A 91 -4.78 -14.81 -2.29
N TYR A 92 -4.97 -14.73 -0.99
CA TYR A 92 -5.90 -13.81 -0.36
C TYR A 92 -5.13 -12.94 0.64
N MET A 93 -5.21 -11.63 0.45
CA MET A 93 -4.57 -10.66 1.32
C MET A 93 -5.62 -9.76 1.96
N VAL A 94 -5.51 -9.57 3.27
CA VAL A 94 -6.25 -8.58 4.04
C VAL A 94 -5.24 -7.59 4.61
N TYR A 95 -5.52 -6.33 4.40
CA TYR A 95 -4.77 -5.21 4.97
C TYR A 95 -5.71 -4.34 5.78
N GLN A 96 -5.33 -4.01 7.00
CA GLN A 96 -6.05 -3.08 7.87
C GLN A 96 -5.09 -2.03 8.40
N ARG A 97 -5.59 -0.81 8.50
CA ARG A 97 -4.86 0.33 9.03
C ARG A 97 -5.78 1.20 9.87
N HIS A 98 -5.33 1.47 11.09
CA HIS A 98 -5.97 2.41 12.00
C HIS A 98 -4.95 3.48 12.36
N ASP A 99 -5.28 4.75 12.12
CA ASP A 99 -4.46 5.87 12.56
C ASP A 99 -5.29 6.74 13.50
N TYR A 100 -4.71 7.10 14.61
CA TYR A 100 -5.30 7.95 15.62
C TYR A 100 -4.37 9.13 15.89
N GLN A 101 -4.94 10.32 15.97
CA GLN A 101 -4.19 11.54 16.28
C GLN A 101 -4.98 12.37 17.27
N PHE A 102 -4.28 13.00 18.19
CA PHE A 102 -4.87 13.86 19.20
C PHE A 102 -4.01 15.10 19.39
N TRP A 103 -4.66 16.23 19.38
CA TRP A 103 -4.10 17.56 19.63
C TRP A 103 -4.78 18.14 20.87
N PRO A 104 -4.10 18.19 22.02
CA PRO A 104 -4.72 18.62 23.27
C PRO A 104 -5.09 20.10 23.26
N SER A 105 -6.04 20.47 24.11
CA SER A 105 -6.56 21.83 24.23
C SER A 105 -5.52 22.85 24.70
N TYR A 106 -4.49 22.39 25.40
CA TYR A 106 -3.40 23.23 25.94
C TYR A 106 -2.25 23.50 24.95
N LEU A 107 -2.37 23.09 23.69
CA LEU A 107 -1.37 23.44 22.67
C LEU A 107 -1.23 24.96 22.54
N PRO A 108 0.02 25.48 22.42
CA PRO A 108 0.27 26.93 22.43
C PRO A 108 -0.45 27.71 21.33
N LYS A 109 -0.68 27.10 20.19
CA LYS A 109 -1.37 27.73 19.05
C LYS A 109 -2.87 27.90 19.28
N ARG A 110 -3.45 27.16 20.22
CA ARG A 110 -4.87 27.21 20.46
C ARG A 110 -5.27 28.45 21.25
N THR A 111 -6.41 29.03 20.87
CA THR A 111 -7.04 30.08 21.64
C THR A 111 -7.73 29.49 22.86
N GLU A 112 -7.81 30.23 23.93
CA GLU A 112 -8.54 29.82 25.12
C GLU A 112 -9.99 29.47 24.74
N GLY A 113 -10.44 28.26 25.07
CA GLY A 113 -11.79 27.78 24.76
C GLY A 113 -11.95 27.05 23.41
N GLU A 114 -10.92 26.95 22.58
CA GLU A 114 -11.00 26.17 21.32
C GLU A 114 -11.13 24.65 21.54
N GLY A 115 -10.77 24.14 22.72
CA GLY A 115 -10.83 22.73 23.01
C GLY A 115 -9.74 21.90 22.32
N ALA A 116 -9.83 20.57 22.39
CA ALA A 116 -8.89 19.66 21.73
C ALA A 116 -9.40 19.22 20.34
N ASP A 117 -8.52 18.66 19.52
CA ASP A 117 -8.90 18.00 18.28
C ASP A 117 -8.52 16.53 18.30
N ALA A 118 -9.33 15.72 17.66
CA ALA A 118 -9.03 14.32 17.44
C ALA A 118 -9.26 13.93 15.97
N TYR A 119 -8.45 13.02 15.49
CA TYR A 119 -8.57 12.43 14.17
C TYR A 119 -8.51 10.91 14.28
N ARG A 120 -9.37 10.27 13.51
CA ARG A 120 -9.44 8.83 13.39
C ARG A 120 -9.54 8.44 11.91
N TYR A 121 -8.70 7.52 11.50
CA TYR A 121 -8.70 6.93 10.16
C TYR A 121 -8.78 5.42 10.27
N GLU A 122 -9.67 4.83 9.51
CA GLU A 122 -9.83 3.39 9.39
C GLU A 122 -9.83 3.03 7.90
N GLY A 123 -8.93 2.13 7.53
CA GLY A 123 -8.81 1.63 6.17
C GLY A 123 -8.74 0.12 6.14
N ASP A 124 -9.51 -0.50 5.27
CA ASP A 124 -9.42 -1.91 4.96
C ASP A 124 -9.23 -2.13 3.46
N ALA A 125 -8.36 -3.07 3.11
CA ALA A 125 -8.22 -3.53 1.75
C ALA A 125 -8.16 -5.05 1.69
N ARG A 126 -8.75 -5.60 0.65
CA ARG A 126 -8.77 -7.04 0.37
C ARG A 126 -8.34 -7.27 -1.06
N ARG A 127 -7.42 -8.20 -1.25
CA ARG A 127 -6.96 -8.57 -2.58
C ARG A 127 -7.03 -10.08 -2.74
N LEU A 128 -7.78 -10.53 -3.73
CA LEU A 128 -7.81 -11.90 -4.19
C LEU A 128 -7.04 -11.97 -5.50
N THR A 129 -6.04 -12.84 -5.59
CA THR A 129 -5.27 -13.08 -6.82
C THR A 129 -5.30 -14.56 -7.14
N SER A 130 -5.60 -14.89 -8.40
CA SER A 130 -5.53 -16.24 -8.93
C SER A 130 -4.61 -16.26 -10.14
N GLU A 131 -3.58 -17.10 -10.10
CA GLU A 131 -2.61 -17.29 -11.18
C GLU A 131 -2.59 -18.76 -11.58
N ASN A 132 -2.91 -19.03 -12.84
CA ASN A 132 -3.01 -20.37 -13.38
C ASN A 132 -2.10 -20.49 -14.59
N THR A 133 -1.23 -21.48 -14.61
CA THR A 133 -0.29 -21.70 -15.70
C THR A 133 -0.25 -23.14 -16.12
N VAL A 134 -0.11 -23.35 -17.42
CA VAL A 134 0.18 -24.65 -18.04
C VAL A 134 1.50 -24.49 -18.78
N SER A 135 2.44 -25.36 -18.50
CA SER A 135 3.72 -25.38 -19.20
C SER A 135 4.04 -26.79 -19.70
N TYR A 136 4.58 -26.84 -20.90
CA TYR A 136 5.03 -28.10 -21.52
C TYR A 136 6.41 -27.93 -22.11
N SER A 137 7.31 -28.86 -21.76
CA SER A 137 8.66 -28.88 -22.29
C SER A 137 9.01 -30.24 -22.86
N LYS A 138 9.69 -30.25 -24.03
CA LYS A 138 10.09 -31.47 -24.70
C LYS A 138 11.43 -31.27 -25.42
N LYS A 139 12.35 -32.22 -25.18
CA LYS A 139 13.60 -32.34 -25.91
C LYS A 139 13.52 -33.53 -26.87
N PHE A 140 13.88 -33.29 -28.15
CA PHE A 140 13.91 -34.30 -29.18
C PHE A 140 15.34 -34.78 -29.44
N ALA A 141 15.50 -36.05 -29.88
CA ALA A 141 16.81 -36.60 -30.18
C ALA A 141 17.52 -35.83 -31.31
N SER A 142 16.79 -35.20 -32.22
CA SER A 142 17.32 -34.37 -33.33
C SER A 142 17.92 -33.03 -32.89
N GLY A 143 17.99 -32.75 -31.56
CA GLY A 143 18.59 -31.54 -31.00
C GLY A 143 17.64 -30.35 -30.88
N HIS A 144 16.37 -30.55 -31.17
CA HIS A 144 15.33 -29.53 -30.94
C HIS A 144 14.84 -29.57 -29.49
N TYR A 145 14.62 -28.41 -28.90
CA TYR A 145 14.02 -28.26 -27.60
C TYR A 145 12.90 -27.19 -27.68
N PHE A 146 11.75 -27.54 -27.19
CA PHE A 146 10.59 -26.64 -27.06
C PHE A 146 10.20 -26.54 -25.58
N ASP A 147 9.88 -25.33 -25.18
CA ASP A 147 9.27 -25.01 -23.89
C ASP A 147 8.20 -23.97 -24.15
N ALA A 148 6.97 -24.32 -23.85
CA ALA A 148 5.80 -23.45 -24.05
C ALA A 148 5.05 -23.30 -22.74
N MET A 149 4.58 -22.10 -22.46
CA MET A 149 3.77 -21.77 -21.32
C MET A 149 2.61 -20.88 -21.74
N ALA A 150 1.42 -21.18 -21.23
CA ALA A 150 0.28 -20.30 -21.27
C ALA A 150 -0.23 -20.11 -19.84
N GLY A 151 -0.79 -18.94 -19.56
CA GLY A 151 -1.31 -18.63 -18.23
C GLY A 151 -2.44 -17.62 -18.26
N PHE A 152 -3.21 -17.64 -17.21
CA PHE A 152 -4.24 -16.67 -16.89
C PHE A 152 -4.03 -16.18 -15.46
N SER A 153 -4.11 -14.88 -15.26
CA SER A 153 -4.05 -14.24 -13.95
C SER A 153 -5.24 -13.30 -13.80
N ALA A 154 -5.88 -13.33 -12.64
CA ALA A 154 -6.94 -12.41 -12.27
C ALA A 154 -6.68 -11.87 -10.86
N THR A 155 -6.82 -10.55 -10.70
CA THR A 155 -6.73 -9.88 -9.40
C THR A 155 -7.97 -9.04 -9.18
N HIS A 156 -8.60 -9.23 -8.04
CA HIS A 156 -9.70 -8.43 -7.56
C HIS A 156 -9.28 -7.74 -6.26
N GLU A 157 -9.31 -6.43 -6.24
CA GLU A 157 -8.93 -5.61 -5.11
C GLU A 157 -10.07 -4.67 -4.73
N THR A 158 -10.38 -4.61 -3.45
CA THR A 158 -11.30 -3.64 -2.86
C THR A 158 -10.59 -2.92 -1.73
N ALA A 159 -10.76 -1.60 -1.66
CA ALA A 159 -10.24 -0.79 -0.57
C ALA A 159 -11.30 0.20 -0.14
N ASN A 160 -11.55 0.26 1.17
CA ASN A 160 -12.48 1.19 1.78
C ASN A 160 -11.75 1.97 2.85
N PHE A 161 -12.08 3.23 3.00
CA PHE A 161 -11.58 4.02 4.10
C PHE A 161 -12.63 5.00 4.60
N PHE A 162 -12.52 5.25 5.88
CA PHE A 162 -13.29 6.21 6.63
C PHE A 162 -12.31 7.07 7.43
N SER A 163 -12.55 8.36 7.48
CA SER A 163 -11.86 9.24 8.41
C SER A 163 -12.84 10.19 9.06
N LEU A 164 -12.57 10.52 10.30
CA LEU A 164 -13.32 11.48 11.08
C LEU A 164 -12.33 12.40 11.80
N LYS A 165 -12.50 13.69 11.64
CA LYS A 165 -11.87 14.73 12.43
C LYS A 165 -12.94 15.39 13.28
N ALA A 166 -12.69 15.55 14.56
CA ALA A 166 -13.51 16.32 15.49
C ALA A 166 -12.65 17.46 16.05
N GLU A 167 -13.15 18.68 15.98
CA GLU A 167 -12.49 19.89 16.46
C GLU A 167 -13.25 20.49 17.64
N GLY A 168 -12.51 20.99 18.63
CA GLY A 168 -13.12 21.62 19.82
C GLY A 168 -13.77 20.63 20.76
N LEU A 169 -13.08 19.52 21.10
CA LEU A 169 -13.52 18.62 22.16
C LEU A 169 -13.49 19.35 23.51
N LEU A 170 -14.51 19.11 24.32
CA LEU A 170 -14.69 19.76 25.63
C LEU A 170 -13.74 19.20 26.71
N THR A 171 -13.11 18.05 26.46
CA THR A 171 -12.18 17.40 27.41
C THR A 171 -11.06 16.71 26.64
N ASP A 172 -9.87 16.67 27.24
CA ASP A 172 -8.69 15.95 26.76
C ASP A 172 -8.66 14.47 27.19
N ASP A 173 -9.49 14.06 28.16
CA ASP A 173 -9.33 12.81 28.91
C ASP A 173 -9.46 11.54 28.04
N LEU A 174 -10.40 11.52 27.10
CA LEU A 174 -10.69 10.33 26.30
C LEU A 174 -10.13 10.39 24.87
N LYS A 175 -9.50 11.51 24.51
CA LYS A 175 -8.83 11.73 23.23
C LYS A 175 -9.72 11.33 22.05
N TRP A 176 -9.20 10.52 21.13
CA TRP A 176 -9.95 9.96 19.98
C TRP A 176 -11.03 8.93 20.35
N ASN A 177 -11.12 8.49 21.61
CA ASN A 177 -12.16 7.54 22.06
C ASN A 177 -13.47 8.20 22.46
N ASN A 178 -13.51 9.54 22.55
CA ASN A 178 -14.74 10.27 22.85
C ASN A 178 -14.91 11.50 21.93
N MET A 179 -14.96 11.26 20.63
CA MET A 179 -15.14 12.34 19.65
C MET A 179 -16.53 12.95 19.69
N ASN A 180 -17.47 12.41 20.50
CA ASN A 180 -18.80 13.00 20.68
C ASN A 180 -18.81 14.21 21.64
N SER A 181 -17.74 14.45 22.39
CA SER A 181 -17.64 15.56 23.35
C SER A 181 -17.27 16.88 22.69
N ILE A 182 -17.94 17.24 21.60
CA ILE A 182 -17.75 18.50 20.89
C ILE A 182 -18.86 19.51 21.21
N GLY A 183 -18.52 20.81 21.18
CA GLY A 183 -19.46 21.87 21.42
C GLY A 183 -20.47 22.12 20.30
N SER A 184 -20.12 21.81 19.05
CA SER A 184 -20.97 21.96 17.87
C SER A 184 -20.80 20.83 16.87
N LYS A 185 -21.90 20.41 16.26
CA LYS A 185 -21.90 19.38 15.20
C LYS A 185 -21.19 19.83 13.91
N GLU A 186 -21.03 21.12 13.71
CA GLU A 186 -20.33 21.70 12.56
C GLU A 186 -18.81 21.45 12.62
N ASN A 187 -18.31 21.07 13.78
CA ASN A 187 -16.90 20.79 14.02
C ASN A 187 -16.48 19.36 13.65
N TYR A 188 -17.36 18.60 12.98
CA TYR A 188 -16.98 17.32 12.39
C TYR A 188 -16.61 17.47 10.92
N ASN A 189 -15.52 16.82 10.54
CA ASN A 189 -15.17 16.57 9.15
C ASN A 189 -15.02 15.06 8.93
N ALA A 190 -15.97 14.48 8.22
CA ALA A 190 -15.99 13.05 7.90
C ALA A 190 -15.75 12.84 6.40
N SER A 191 -14.94 11.84 6.06
CA SER A 191 -14.70 11.44 4.69
C SER A 191 -14.76 9.93 4.55
N THR A 192 -15.33 9.47 3.46
CA THR A 192 -15.38 8.06 3.08
C THR A 192 -14.94 7.89 1.64
N SER A 193 -14.27 6.79 1.34
CA SER A 193 -13.98 6.41 -0.03
C SER A 193 -14.00 4.89 -0.17
N SER A 194 -14.43 4.44 -1.34
CA SER A 194 -14.41 3.03 -1.72
C SER A 194 -13.84 2.91 -3.12
N ASN A 195 -12.90 2.00 -3.29
CA ASN A 195 -12.29 1.73 -4.59
C ASN A 195 -12.33 0.22 -4.86
N LYS A 196 -12.62 -0.12 -6.12
CA LYS A 196 -12.63 -1.50 -6.61
C LYS A 196 -11.84 -1.58 -7.89
N VAL A 197 -10.83 -2.43 -7.92
CA VAL A 197 -9.97 -2.64 -9.09
C VAL A 197 -9.98 -4.12 -9.46
N VAL A 198 -10.24 -4.38 -10.74
CA VAL A 198 -10.14 -5.71 -11.34
C VAL A 198 -9.07 -5.66 -12.43
N ARG A 199 -8.15 -6.62 -12.39
CA ARG A 199 -7.12 -6.81 -13.42
C ARG A 199 -7.16 -8.26 -13.87
N GLU A 200 -7.06 -8.46 -15.17
CA GLU A 200 -7.00 -9.78 -15.78
C GLU A 200 -5.88 -9.81 -16.82
N SER A 201 -5.21 -10.93 -16.93
CA SER A 201 -4.09 -11.09 -17.85
C SER A 201 -4.06 -12.48 -18.44
N VAL A 202 -3.92 -12.55 -19.76
CA VAL A 202 -3.55 -13.78 -20.46
C VAL A 202 -2.10 -13.64 -20.90
N LEU A 203 -1.30 -14.65 -20.63
CA LEU A 203 0.11 -14.65 -20.99
C LEU A 203 0.50 -15.93 -21.72
N MET A 204 1.44 -15.80 -22.65
CA MET A 204 2.04 -16.94 -23.32
C MET A 204 3.54 -16.71 -23.50
N ARG A 205 4.29 -17.81 -23.45
CA ARG A 205 5.72 -17.84 -23.74
C ARG A 205 6.06 -19.06 -24.54
N LEU A 206 6.86 -18.89 -25.57
CA LEU A 206 7.46 -19.94 -26.35
C LEU A 206 8.97 -19.77 -26.37
N ASN A 207 9.68 -20.77 -25.92
CA ASN A 207 11.13 -20.89 -26.06
C ASN A 207 11.45 -22.05 -27.00
N TYR A 208 12.28 -21.76 -27.96
CA TYR A 208 12.81 -22.76 -28.88
C TYR A 208 14.31 -22.72 -28.90
N ASN A 209 14.95 -23.89 -28.94
CA ASN A 209 16.39 -24.05 -28.99
C ASN A 209 16.71 -25.17 -29.95
N TYR A 210 17.68 -24.94 -30.86
CA TYR A 210 18.23 -25.94 -31.75
C TYR A 210 19.70 -26.16 -31.45
N LYS A 211 20.05 -27.42 -31.11
CA LYS A 211 21.42 -27.90 -30.80
C LYS A 211 22.20 -27.03 -29.83
N SER A 212 21.51 -26.30 -28.94
CA SER A 212 22.12 -25.31 -28.02
C SER A 212 22.91 -24.21 -28.72
N ARG A 213 22.62 -23.93 -30.00
CA ARG A 213 23.23 -22.89 -30.82
C ARG A 213 22.29 -21.73 -31.05
N TYR A 214 21.09 -22.02 -31.54
CA TYR A 214 20.10 -21.02 -31.92
C TYR A 214 18.95 -21.04 -30.94
N TYR A 215 18.66 -19.88 -30.39
CA TYR A 215 17.60 -19.73 -29.41
C TYR A 215 16.61 -18.69 -29.93
N PHE A 216 15.36 -18.98 -29.80
CA PHE A 216 14.27 -18.07 -30.07
C PHE A 216 13.32 -18.06 -28.88
N THR A 217 12.94 -16.85 -28.43
CA THR A 217 11.94 -16.66 -27.40
C THR A 217 10.88 -15.72 -27.93
N PHE A 218 9.64 -16.09 -27.75
CA PHE A 218 8.49 -15.22 -27.96
C PHE A 218 7.66 -15.16 -26.69
N THR A 219 7.24 -13.96 -26.29
CA THR A 219 6.29 -13.74 -25.22
C THR A 219 5.18 -12.82 -25.71
N GLY A 220 3.95 -13.13 -25.30
CA GLY A 220 2.81 -12.27 -25.52
C GLY A 220 2.03 -12.14 -24.21
N ARG A 221 1.59 -10.92 -23.90
CA ARG A 221 0.74 -10.65 -22.75
C ARG A 221 -0.41 -9.76 -23.17
N TYR A 222 -1.59 -10.14 -22.78
CA TYR A 222 -2.81 -9.37 -23.00
C TYR A 222 -3.40 -9.02 -21.65
N ASP A 223 -3.31 -7.74 -21.29
CA ASP A 223 -3.67 -7.23 -19.96
C ASP A 223 -4.89 -6.34 -20.02
N GLY A 224 -5.81 -6.58 -19.10
CA GLY A 224 -7.00 -5.76 -18.88
C GLY A 224 -7.04 -5.16 -17.47
N SER A 225 -7.58 -3.95 -17.37
CA SER A 225 -7.79 -3.29 -16.08
C SER A 225 -9.06 -2.45 -16.08
N SER A 226 -9.82 -2.54 -14.97
CA SER A 226 -11.00 -1.71 -14.74
C SER A 226 -10.69 -0.22 -14.56
N ASN A 227 -9.43 0.15 -14.34
CA ASN A 227 -9.02 1.54 -14.15
C ASN A 227 -8.96 2.34 -15.46
N PHE A 228 -9.01 1.66 -16.60
CA PHE A 228 -9.00 2.31 -17.90
C PHE A 228 -10.41 2.55 -18.45
N ALA A 229 -10.53 3.54 -19.32
CA ALA A 229 -11.78 3.87 -20.00
C ALA A 229 -12.37 2.65 -20.76
N GLU A 230 -13.68 2.62 -20.92
CA GLU A 230 -14.44 1.46 -21.41
C GLU A 230 -13.89 0.83 -22.68
N ASN A 231 -13.42 1.64 -23.63
CA ASN A 231 -12.90 1.18 -24.92
C ASN A 231 -11.38 0.89 -24.92
N ASN A 232 -10.67 1.15 -23.83
CA ASN A 232 -9.20 1.04 -23.71
C ASN A 232 -8.77 0.16 -22.54
N LYS A 233 -9.64 -0.74 -22.08
CA LYS A 233 -9.36 -1.59 -20.89
C LYS A 233 -8.27 -2.62 -21.15
N TRP A 234 -8.02 -2.98 -22.41
CA TRP A 234 -7.14 -4.07 -22.79
C TRP A 234 -5.98 -3.62 -23.63
N GLY A 235 -4.81 -4.16 -23.39
CA GLY A 235 -3.59 -3.92 -24.16
C GLY A 235 -2.83 -5.21 -24.44
N PHE A 236 -2.24 -5.31 -25.64
CA PHE A 236 -1.39 -6.43 -26.03
C PHE A 236 0.08 -6.02 -26.05
N PHE A 237 0.93 -6.81 -25.40
CA PHE A 237 2.35 -6.57 -25.20
C PHE A 237 3.18 -7.76 -25.72
N PRO A 238 3.55 -7.76 -27.02
CA PRO A 238 4.43 -8.78 -27.58
C PRO A 238 5.91 -8.47 -27.35
N SER A 239 6.71 -9.51 -27.22
CA SER A 239 8.19 -9.42 -27.19
C SER A 239 8.80 -10.64 -27.89
N ALA A 240 9.87 -10.43 -28.64
CA ALA A 240 10.62 -11.50 -29.28
C ALA A 240 12.13 -11.30 -29.07
N ALA A 241 12.86 -12.39 -28.89
CA ALA A 241 14.30 -12.38 -28.75
C ALA A 241 14.93 -13.56 -29.51
N VAL A 242 16.09 -13.31 -30.10
CA VAL A 242 16.92 -14.33 -30.73
C VAL A 242 18.32 -14.30 -30.13
N LYS A 243 18.93 -15.48 -29.95
CA LYS A 243 20.30 -15.62 -29.47
C LYS A 243 21.02 -16.67 -30.30
N TRP A 244 22.20 -16.35 -30.74
CA TRP A 244 23.14 -17.29 -31.32
C TRP A 244 24.32 -17.54 -30.39
N ASN A 245 24.64 -18.81 -30.17
CA ASN A 245 25.81 -19.25 -29.39
C ASN A 245 26.89 -19.78 -30.35
N ALA A 246 27.76 -18.88 -30.79
CA ALA A 246 28.83 -19.20 -31.74
C ALA A 246 29.81 -20.24 -31.23
N LYS A 247 30.01 -20.34 -29.91
CA LYS A 247 30.92 -21.36 -29.31
C LYS A 247 30.48 -22.79 -29.61
N ASN A 248 29.21 -23.02 -29.89
CA ASN A 248 28.66 -24.36 -30.14
C ASN A 248 28.52 -24.65 -31.66
N GLU A 249 29.15 -23.86 -32.53
CA GLU A 249 29.06 -23.98 -33.98
C GLU A 249 29.95 -25.11 -34.55
N ASN A 250 30.95 -25.60 -33.79
CA ASN A 250 31.87 -26.67 -34.20
C ASN A 250 31.38 -28.07 -33.83
#